data_ae6a639394d831e1bd1cb974de2b58e3
#
_entry.id   ae6a639394d831e1bd1cb974de2b58e3
#
_cell.length_a   1.000
_cell.length_b   1.000
_cell.length_c   1.000
_cell.angle_alpha   90.00
_cell.angle_beta   90.00
_cell.angle_gamma   90.00
#
_symmetry.space_group_name_H-M   'P 1'
#
loop_
_entity.id
_entity.type
_entity.pdbx_description
1 polymer ?
#
loop_
_entity_poly.entity_id
_entity_poly.type
_entity_poly.pdbx_seq_one_letter_code
_entity_poly.pdbx_strand_id
1 'polypeptide(L)'
;MTAPGWAGRLRAGGSDRHGRLVLLVLGVLVATMGAGYLAVRLTMPLVHDRYFLWIAGRTLGMAAYGAMVLMVLVGLWMRHPWRRRWAVVHPEALLRLHAALGASVVVLVAGHVTSLALDRYAGVGGASAWVPGAALYRPWPVAAGVCAAYGLLLVAATAGIGGCLVGRAWRPIHLLALPVFAAVWCHGLLAGSDGMRLRVLYAATGVLVVALAVSRVLAGAAVRPTATEDPTGSRENAARAPRGARS
;
A
#
# COMPACT_ATOMS: atom_id res chain seq x y z
N MET A 1 -27.16 -41.68 -27.02
CA MET A 1 -25.81 -41.15 -26.74
C MET A 1 -25.97 -39.85 -25.97
N THR A 2 -25.83 -39.88 -24.67
CA THR A 2 -26.01 -38.73 -23.76
C THR A 2 -24.67 -38.04 -23.54
N ALA A 3 -24.60 -36.73 -23.80
CA ALA A 3 -23.39 -35.94 -23.63
C ALA A 3 -22.95 -35.87 -22.15
N PRO A 4 -21.65 -35.93 -21.86
CA PRO A 4 -21.17 -36.04 -20.47
C PRO A 4 -21.28 -34.72 -19.71
N GLY A 5 -21.86 -34.77 -18.50
CA GLY A 5 -22.16 -33.66 -17.57
C GLY A 5 -20.95 -32.99 -16.89
N TRP A 6 -19.86 -32.71 -17.64
CA TRP A 6 -18.72 -31.95 -17.11
C TRP A 6 -18.91 -30.42 -17.19
N ALA A 7 -19.72 -29.96 -18.16
CA ALA A 7 -19.97 -28.53 -18.35
C ALA A 7 -20.76 -27.87 -17.18
N GLY A 8 -21.54 -28.65 -16.42
CA GLY A 8 -22.27 -28.14 -15.24
C GLY A 8 -21.39 -27.93 -14.02
N ARG A 9 -20.29 -28.66 -13.87
CA ARG A 9 -19.42 -28.59 -12.70
C ARG A 9 -18.47 -27.40 -12.68
N LEU A 10 -18.13 -26.85 -13.83
CA LEU A 10 -17.24 -25.66 -13.91
C LEU A 10 -17.98 -24.35 -13.58
N ARG A 11 -19.31 -24.29 -13.74
CA ARG A 11 -20.10 -23.10 -13.42
C ARG A 11 -20.45 -22.98 -11.92
N ALA A 12 -20.59 -24.08 -11.21
CA ALA A 12 -20.95 -24.08 -9.79
C ALA A 12 -19.80 -23.63 -8.88
N GLY A 13 -18.53 -23.88 -9.25
CA GLY A 13 -17.37 -23.54 -8.43
C GLY A 13 -17.00 -22.03 -8.47
N GLY A 14 -17.40 -21.29 -9.51
CA GLY A 14 -17.09 -19.86 -9.65
C GLY A 14 -18.01 -18.96 -8.80
N SER A 15 -19.30 -19.28 -8.81
CA SER A 15 -20.32 -18.54 -8.06
C SER A 15 -20.11 -18.61 -6.54
N ASP A 16 -19.72 -19.76 -6.02
CA ASP A 16 -19.50 -19.98 -4.59
C ASP A 16 -18.26 -19.21 -4.04
N ARG A 17 -17.23 -19.02 -4.86
CA ARG A 17 -16.05 -18.25 -4.48
C ARG A 17 -16.35 -16.75 -4.39
N HIS A 18 -17.09 -16.20 -5.32
CA HIS A 18 -17.49 -14.79 -5.30
C HIS A 18 -18.46 -14.52 -4.13
N GLY A 19 -19.42 -15.42 -3.87
CA GLY A 19 -20.31 -15.31 -2.72
C GLY A 19 -19.57 -15.31 -1.38
N ARG A 20 -18.59 -16.20 -1.21
CA ARG A 20 -17.73 -16.25 0.00
C ARG A 20 -16.88 -15.00 0.16
N LEU A 21 -16.34 -14.45 -0.94
CA LEU A 21 -15.54 -13.23 -0.90
C LEU A 21 -16.40 -12.02 -0.51
N VAL A 22 -17.58 -11.91 -1.08
CA VAL A 22 -18.57 -10.87 -0.72
C VAL A 22 -18.98 -10.99 0.74
N LEU A 23 -19.28 -12.20 1.22
CA LEU A 23 -19.62 -12.44 2.63
C LEU A 23 -18.46 -12.12 3.57
N LEU A 24 -17.23 -12.44 3.20
CA LEU A 24 -16.04 -12.07 3.97
C LEU A 24 -15.83 -10.55 4.03
N VAL A 25 -15.98 -9.86 2.90
CA VAL A 25 -15.86 -8.39 2.85
C VAL A 25 -16.98 -7.74 3.67
N LEU A 26 -18.22 -8.20 3.52
CA LEU A 26 -19.34 -7.73 4.33
C LEU A 26 -19.13 -8.04 5.82
N GLY A 27 -18.65 -9.23 6.17
CA GLY A 27 -18.32 -9.60 7.54
C GLY A 27 -17.26 -8.71 8.15
N VAL A 28 -16.18 -8.42 7.41
CA VAL A 28 -15.12 -7.48 7.84
C VAL A 28 -15.68 -6.06 7.99
N LEU A 29 -16.49 -5.59 7.05
CA LEU A 29 -17.13 -4.27 7.14
C LEU A 29 -18.04 -4.18 8.35
N VAL A 30 -18.92 -5.17 8.57
CA VAL A 30 -19.82 -5.21 9.73
C VAL A 30 -19.04 -5.30 11.03
N ALA A 31 -17.99 -6.13 11.10
CA ALA A 31 -17.13 -6.24 12.27
C ALA A 31 -16.38 -4.93 12.56
N THR A 32 -15.89 -4.25 11.52
CA THR A 32 -15.19 -2.95 11.67
C THR A 32 -16.16 -1.85 12.09
N MET A 33 -17.35 -1.81 11.51
CA MET A 33 -18.40 -0.86 11.93
C MET A 33 -18.88 -1.15 13.34
N GLY A 34 -19.08 -2.43 13.70
CA GLY A 34 -19.47 -2.86 15.06
C GLY A 34 -18.40 -2.53 16.09
N ALA A 35 -17.13 -2.80 15.79
CA ALA A 35 -16.01 -2.43 16.65
C ALA A 35 -15.88 -0.90 16.78
N GLY A 36 -16.05 -0.16 15.69
CA GLY A 36 -16.07 1.31 15.69
C GLY A 36 -17.23 1.87 16.53
N TYR A 37 -18.43 1.32 16.35
CA TYR A 37 -19.61 1.70 17.17
C TYR A 37 -19.40 1.39 18.65
N LEU A 38 -18.89 0.21 18.98
CA LEU A 38 -18.59 -0.18 20.35
C LEU A 38 -17.50 0.73 20.96
N ALA A 39 -16.44 1.01 20.21
CA ALA A 39 -15.39 1.95 20.62
C ALA A 39 -15.99 3.33 20.92
N VAL A 40 -16.84 3.86 20.03
CA VAL A 40 -17.56 5.13 20.26
C VAL A 40 -18.42 5.06 21.52
N ARG A 41 -19.19 3.99 21.71
CA ARG A 41 -20.05 3.83 22.89
C ARG A 41 -19.26 3.75 24.20
N LEU A 42 -18.14 3.01 24.20
CA LEU A 42 -17.27 2.89 25.37
C LEU A 42 -16.50 4.18 25.66
N THR A 43 -16.26 5.00 24.63
CA THR A 43 -15.56 6.28 24.77
C THR A 43 -16.52 7.47 24.92
N MET A 44 -17.85 7.27 24.72
CA MET A 44 -18.87 8.32 24.86
C MET A 44 -18.77 9.11 26.17
N PRO A 45 -18.48 8.53 27.35
CA PRO A 45 -18.22 9.30 28.56
C PRO A 45 -17.00 10.23 28.47
N LEU A 46 -16.03 9.89 27.61
CA LEU A 46 -14.81 10.67 27.36
C LEU A 46 -15.03 11.75 26.28
N VAL A 47 -16.10 11.63 25.46
CA VAL A 47 -16.43 12.57 24.36
C VAL A 47 -16.82 13.97 24.86
N HIS A 48 -17.22 14.09 26.11
CA HIS A 48 -17.36 15.39 26.75
C HIS A 48 -16.02 16.09 26.99
N ASP A 49 -14.90 15.39 26.83
CA ASP A 49 -13.58 16.01 26.86
C ASP A 49 -13.33 16.71 25.51
N ARG A 50 -13.04 18.00 25.58
CA ARG A 50 -12.66 18.85 24.44
C ARG A 50 -11.48 18.30 23.60
N TYR A 51 -10.72 17.37 24.15
CA TYR A 51 -9.55 16.75 23.50
C TYR A 51 -9.86 15.41 22.79
N PHE A 52 -11.09 14.90 22.88
CA PHE A 52 -11.42 13.57 22.36
C PHE A 52 -11.08 13.43 20.87
N LEU A 53 -11.55 14.36 20.02
CA LEU A 53 -11.32 14.30 18.58
C LEU A 53 -9.83 14.42 18.24
N TRP A 54 -9.09 15.23 18.98
CA TRP A 54 -7.66 15.36 18.85
C TRP A 54 -6.92 14.06 19.19
N ILE A 55 -7.26 13.42 20.32
CA ILE A 55 -6.69 12.13 20.73
C ILE A 55 -7.04 11.04 19.71
N ALA A 56 -8.31 10.95 19.29
CA ALA A 56 -8.77 9.99 18.30
C ALA A 56 -8.03 10.17 16.96
N GLY A 57 -7.94 11.41 16.47
CA GLY A 57 -7.20 11.73 15.26
C GLY A 57 -5.74 11.28 15.31
N ARG A 58 -5.05 11.56 16.42
CA ARG A 58 -3.65 11.11 16.62
C ARG A 58 -3.51 9.60 16.64
N THR A 59 -4.36 8.92 17.39
CA THR A 59 -4.33 7.45 17.50
C THR A 59 -4.56 6.79 16.14
N LEU A 60 -5.55 7.29 15.38
CA LEU A 60 -5.82 6.81 14.03
C LEU A 60 -4.65 7.09 13.07
N GLY A 61 -4.01 8.26 13.17
CA GLY A 61 -2.83 8.60 12.39
C GLY A 61 -1.64 7.69 12.68
N MET A 62 -1.38 7.36 13.94
CA MET A 62 -0.32 6.43 14.33
C MET A 62 -0.62 5.00 13.86
N ALA A 63 -1.87 4.55 13.98
CA ALA A 63 -2.29 3.25 13.47
C ALA A 63 -2.17 3.18 11.94
N ALA A 64 -2.56 4.26 11.24
CA ALA A 64 -2.39 4.39 9.78
C ALA A 64 -0.91 4.31 9.38
N TYR A 65 -0.03 5.00 10.11
CA TYR A 65 1.41 4.96 9.89
C TYR A 65 1.97 3.53 10.05
N GLY A 66 1.63 2.84 11.13
CA GLY A 66 2.07 1.45 11.37
C GLY A 66 1.59 0.49 10.27
N ALA A 67 0.31 0.58 9.89
CA ALA A 67 -0.25 -0.21 8.81
C ALA A 67 0.42 0.10 7.46
N MET A 68 0.74 1.39 7.18
CA MET A 68 1.43 1.81 5.96
C MET A 68 2.88 1.29 5.92
N VAL A 69 3.62 1.33 7.03
CA VAL A 69 4.96 0.73 7.12
C VAL A 69 4.90 -0.75 6.75
N LEU A 70 3.99 -1.51 7.36
CA LEU A 70 3.82 -2.93 7.05
C LEU A 70 3.43 -3.16 5.58
N MET A 71 2.52 -2.36 5.05
CA MET A 71 2.09 -2.42 3.64
C MET A 71 3.26 -2.21 2.68
N VAL A 72 4.10 -1.19 2.94
CA VAL A 72 5.28 -0.88 2.11
C VAL A 72 6.32 -1.99 2.21
N LEU A 73 6.59 -2.51 3.40
CA LEU A 73 7.54 -3.62 3.61
C LEU A 73 7.07 -4.89 2.87
N VAL A 74 5.79 -5.24 2.99
CA VAL A 74 5.20 -6.38 2.24
C VAL A 74 5.31 -6.15 0.74
N GLY A 75 5.01 -4.95 0.24
CA GLY A 75 5.11 -4.59 -1.17
C GLY A 75 6.54 -4.70 -1.72
N LEU A 76 7.51 -4.20 -0.98
CA LEU A 76 8.94 -4.31 -1.33
C LEU A 76 9.40 -5.76 -1.31
N TRP A 77 9.00 -6.53 -0.28
CA TRP A 77 9.34 -7.95 -0.15
C TRP A 77 8.76 -8.79 -1.29
N MET A 78 7.49 -8.57 -1.69
CA MET A 78 6.89 -9.28 -2.82
C MET A 78 7.67 -9.16 -4.12
N ARG A 79 8.40 -8.06 -4.30
CA ARG A 79 9.23 -7.77 -5.48
C ARG A 79 10.71 -8.09 -5.27
N HIS A 80 11.11 -8.55 -4.09
CA HIS A 80 12.51 -8.81 -3.78
C HIS A 80 12.99 -10.09 -4.47
N PRO A 81 14.18 -10.12 -5.14
CA PRO A 81 14.70 -11.32 -5.79
C PRO A 81 14.89 -12.50 -4.84
N TRP A 82 15.28 -12.25 -3.60
CA TRP A 82 15.50 -13.27 -2.57
C TRP A 82 14.23 -13.96 -2.09
N ARG A 83 13.04 -13.41 -2.35
CA ARG A 83 11.76 -14.01 -1.98
C ARG A 83 11.64 -15.47 -2.42
N ARG A 84 12.19 -15.82 -3.59
CA ARG A 84 12.16 -17.21 -4.11
C ARG A 84 12.95 -18.19 -3.25
N ARG A 85 14.01 -17.72 -2.55
CA ARG A 85 14.85 -18.53 -1.67
C ARG A 85 14.25 -18.69 -0.28
N TRP A 86 13.46 -17.70 0.18
CA TRP A 86 12.89 -17.61 1.53
C TRP A 86 11.36 -17.64 1.49
N ALA A 87 10.78 -18.46 0.58
CA ALA A 87 9.33 -18.55 0.36
C ALA A 87 8.61 -19.29 1.50
N VAL A 88 8.53 -18.65 2.66
CA VAL A 88 7.75 -19.16 3.82
C VAL A 88 6.26 -18.89 3.65
N VAL A 89 5.87 -17.84 2.88
CA VAL A 89 4.48 -17.41 2.71
C VAL A 89 4.09 -17.45 1.23
N HIS A 90 2.91 -18.01 0.97
CA HIS A 90 2.38 -18.12 -0.39
C HIS A 90 2.17 -16.72 -1.04
N PRO A 91 2.53 -16.52 -2.32
CA PRO A 91 2.43 -15.22 -3.00
C PRO A 91 1.04 -14.58 -2.96
N GLU A 92 -0.01 -15.39 -3.07
CA GLU A 92 -1.39 -14.90 -3.00
C GLU A 92 -1.77 -14.39 -1.60
N ALA A 93 -1.24 -15.00 -0.55
CA ALA A 93 -1.48 -14.55 0.81
C ALA A 93 -0.81 -13.19 1.07
N LEU A 94 0.42 -13.00 0.55
CA LEU A 94 1.10 -11.70 0.63
C LEU A 94 0.36 -10.61 -0.15
N LEU A 95 -0.17 -10.93 -1.34
CA LEU A 95 -0.95 -9.98 -2.12
C LEU A 95 -2.25 -9.61 -1.39
N ARG A 96 -2.95 -10.60 -0.82
CA ARG A 96 -4.15 -10.35 -0.01
C ARG A 96 -3.85 -9.51 1.22
N LEU A 97 -2.75 -9.80 1.92
CA LEU A 97 -2.30 -9.01 3.06
C LEU A 97 -1.98 -7.57 2.65
N HIS A 98 -1.24 -7.38 1.56
CA HIS A 98 -0.94 -6.05 1.03
C HIS A 98 -2.20 -5.25 0.70
N ALA A 99 -3.17 -5.87 0.02
CA ALA A 99 -4.44 -5.25 -0.31
C ALA A 99 -5.28 -4.91 0.93
N ALA A 100 -5.33 -5.82 1.92
CA ALA A 100 -6.05 -5.59 3.17
C ALA A 100 -5.42 -4.44 3.98
N LEU A 101 -4.08 -4.40 4.07
CA LEU A 101 -3.36 -3.30 4.70
C LEU A 101 -3.63 -1.98 3.96
N GLY A 102 -3.65 -1.98 2.63
CA GLY A 102 -3.97 -0.80 1.82
C GLY A 102 -5.37 -0.25 2.11
N ALA A 103 -6.37 -1.12 2.16
CA ALA A 103 -7.74 -0.75 2.53
C ALA A 103 -7.81 -0.20 3.97
N SER A 104 -7.12 -0.85 4.91
CA SER A 104 -7.06 -0.40 6.31
C SER A 104 -6.41 0.99 6.43
N VAL A 105 -5.32 1.24 5.69
CA VAL A 105 -4.65 2.55 5.68
C VAL A 105 -5.60 3.63 5.19
N VAL A 106 -6.35 3.40 4.10
CA VAL A 106 -7.32 4.38 3.57
C VAL A 106 -8.38 4.72 4.62
N VAL A 107 -8.96 3.71 5.29
CA VAL A 107 -9.96 3.92 6.34
C VAL A 107 -9.40 4.67 7.54
N LEU A 108 -8.21 4.29 8.00
CA LEU A 108 -7.55 4.93 9.14
C LEU A 108 -7.17 6.39 8.84
N VAL A 109 -6.67 6.66 7.62
CA VAL A 109 -6.36 8.03 7.16
C VAL A 109 -7.63 8.86 7.05
N ALA A 110 -8.72 8.32 6.50
CA ALA A 110 -10.00 9.01 6.45
C ALA A 110 -10.50 9.36 7.86
N GLY A 111 -10.44 8.43 8.80
CA GLY A 111 -10.77 8.68 10.20
C GLY A 111 -9.87 9.73 10.87
N HIS A 112 -8.55 9.66 10.61
CA HIS A 112 -7.56 10.63 11.09
C HIS A 112 -7.89 12.05 10.62
N VAL A 113 -8.06 12.23 9.31
CA VAL A 113 -8.34 13.54 8.71
C VAL A 113 -9.69 14.07 9.18
N THR A 114 -10.73 13.22 9.19
CA THR A 114 -12.08 13.62 9.64
C THR A 114 -12.09 14.04 11.11
N SER A 115 -11.43 13.28 11.98
CA SER A 115 -11.34 13.63 13.41
C SER A 115 -10.66 14.99 13.61
N LEU A 116 -9.56 15.27 12.90
CA LEU A 116 -8.85 16.55 13.00
C LEU A 116 -9.61 17.68 12.31
N ALA A 117 -10.34 17.42 11.22
CA ALA A 117 -11.18 18.41 10.54
C ALA A 117 -12.35 18.89 11.42
N LEU A 118 -12.90 17.99 12.24
CA LEU A 118 -13.98 18.28 13.19
C LEU A 118 -13.46 18.86 14.51
N ASP A 119 -12.16 18.71 14.79
CA ASP A 119 -11.56 19.18 16.02
C ASP A 119 -11.31 20.70 15.99
N ARG A 120 -11.72 21.38 17.04
CA ARG A 120 -11.52 22.83 17.20
C ARG A 120 -10.21 23.19 17.88
N TYR A 121 -9.55 22.21 18.51
CA TYR A 121 -8.34 22.43 19.31
C TYR A 121 -7.05 22.32 18.47
N ALA A 122 -7.01 21.43 17.49
CA ALA A 122 -5.78 21.10 16.75
C ALA A 122 -5.29 22.19 15.78
N GLY A 123 -6.09 23.23 15.53
CA GLY A 123 -5.73 24.28 14.56
C GLY A 123 -5.63 23.81 13.10
N VAL A 124 -6.24 22.67 12.79
CA VAL A 124 -6.28 22.03 11.46
C VAL A 124 -7.74 21.85 11.00
N GLY A 125 -8.69 22.50 11.70
CA GLY A 125 -10.12 22.28 11.50
C GLY A 125 -10.66 22.78 10.15
N GLY A 126 -11.82 22.19 9.75
CA GLY A 126 -12.56 22.61 8.57
C GLY A 126 -11.82 22.41 7.25
N ALA A 127 -11.88 23.40 6.36
CA ALA A 127 -11.27 23.33 5.03
C ALA A 127 -9.75 23.18 5.06
N SER A 128 -9.07 23.64 6.10
CA SER A 128 -7.61 23.59 6.21
C SER A 128 -7.07 22.15 6.36
N ALA A 129 -7.90 21.19 6.76
CA ALA A 129 -7.54 19.77 6.78
C ALA A 129 -7.42 19.18 5.36
N TRP A 130 -7.98 19.83 4.35
CA TRP A 130 -8.05 19.36 2.96
C TRP A 130 -7.18 20.17 2.01
N VAL A 131 -6.83 21.41 2.37
CA VAL A 131 -6.06 22.32 1.52
C VAL A 131 -4.61 22.36 1.98
N PRO A 132 -3.64 21.93 1.14
CA PRO A 132 -2.23 21.98 1.51
C PRO A 132 -1.78 23.40 1.85
N GLY A 133 -1.14 23.57 3.01
CA GLY A 133 -0.62 24.87 3.46
C GLY A 133 -1.63 25.78 4.17
N ALA A 134 -2.92 25.43 4.20
CA ALA A 134 -3.95 26.23 4.83
C ALA A 134 -4.05 26.03 6.38
N ALA A 135 -3.37 25.02 6.92
CA ALA A 135 -3.38 24.77 8.37
C ALA A 135 -2.59 25.82 9.14
N LEU A 136 -3.16 26.28 10.25
CA LEU A 136 -2.46 27.21 11.16
C LEU A 136 -1.37 26.49 11.98
N TYR A 137 -1.61 25.21 12.30
CA TYR A 137 -0.65 24.37 13.00
C TYR A 137 0.33 23.75 12.02
N ARG A 138 1.61 24.10 12.13
CA ARG A 138 2.73 23.53 11.35
C ARG A 138 2.39 23.38 9.86
N PRO A 139 2.18 24.46 9.10
CA PRO A 139 1.58 24.45 7.78
C PRO A 139 2.30 23.51 6.79
N TRP A 140 3.64 23.52 6.74
CA TRP A 140 4.42 22.69 5.82
C TRP A 140 4.35 21.18 6.12
N PRO A 141 4.56 20.74 7.39
CA PRO A 141 4.34 19.33 7.74
C PRO A 141 2.92 18.85 7.50
N VAL A 142 1.91 19.68 7.80
CA VAL A 142 0.50 19.32 7.52
C VAL A 142 0.24 19.26 6.02
N ALA A 143 0.78 20.20 5.24
CA ALA A 143 0.67 20.16 3.77
C ALA A 143 1.25 18.87 3.18
N ALA A 144 2.39 18.39 3.70
CA ALA A 144 2.95 17.10 3.30
C ALA A 144 1.99 15.94 3.56
N GLY A 145 1.28 15.95 4.71
CA GLY A 145 0.25 14.97 5.04
C GLY A 145 -0.95 15.02 4.08
N VAL A 146 -1.44 16.22 3.77
CA VAL A 146 -2.57 16.41 2.82
C VAL A 146 -2.19 15.92 1.41
N CYS A 147 -1.01 16.30 0.92
CA CYS A 147 -0.51 15.81 -0.38
C CYS A 147 -0.33 14.30 -0.38
N ALA A 148 0.17 13.73 0.72
CA ALA A 148 0.32 12.29 0.88
C ALA A 148 -1.04 11.56 0.89
N ALA A 149 -2.07 12.12 1.53
CA ALA A 149 -3.41 11.56 1.53
C ALA A 149 -4.00 11.50 0.11
N TYR A 150 -3.86 12.58 -0.68
CA TYR A 150 -4.27 12.57 -2.08
C TYR A 150 -3.46 11.58 -2.93
N GLY A 151 -2.15 11.51 -2.72
CA GLY A 151 -1.30 10.53 -3.38
C GLY A 151 -1.68 9.08 -3.03
N LEU A 152 -1.99 8.82 -1.76
CA LEU A 152 -2.48 7.53 -1.29
C LEU A 152 -3.79 7.13 -1.98
N LEU A 153 -4.76 8.06 -2.06
CA LEU A 153 -6.03 7.82 -2.72
C LEU A 153 -5.84 7.51 -4.22
N LEU A 154 -4.96 8.26 -4.90
CA LEU A 154 -4.62 8.00 -6.30
C LEU A 154 -4.02 6.61 -6.48
N VAL A 155 -3.03 6.23 -5.66
CA VAL A 155 -2.38 4.92 -5.72
C VAL A 155 -3.38 3.81 -5.39
N ALA A 156 -4.22 3.98 -4.37
CA ALA A 156 -5.22 2.99 -3.97
C ALA A 156 -6.30 2.81 -5.04
N ALA A 157 -6.84 3.90 -5.58
CA ALA A 157 -7.85 3.87 -6.63
C ALA A 157 -7.32 3.17 -7.90
N THR A 158 -6.11 3.54 -8.34
CA THR A 158 -5.51 2.93 -9.52
C THR A 158 -5.10 1.47 -9.29
N ALA A 159 -4.74 1.06 -8.08
CA ALA A 159 -4.46 -0.34 -7.75
C ALA A 159 -5.75 -1.18 -7.71
N GLY A 160 -6.85 -0.63 -7.16
CA GLY A 160 -8.15 -1.32 -7.11
C GLY A 160 -8.82 -1.48 -8.47
N ILE A 161 -8.72 -0.47 -9.32
CA ILE A 161 -9.36 -0.44 -10.65
C ILE A 161 -8.36 -0.90 -11.75
N GLY A 162 -7.07 -0.92 -11.43
CA GLY A 162 -5.96 -0.96 -12.37
C GLY A 162 -5.89 -2.19 -13.27
N GLY A 163 -6.51 -3.31 -12.89
CA GLY A 163 -6.59 -4.49 -13.75
C GLY A 163 -7.50 -4.28 -14.96
N CYS A 164 -8.56 -3.48 -14.82
CA CYS A 164 -9.61 -3.32 -15.85
C CYS A 164 -9.47 -2.04 -16.68
N LEU A 165 -9.14 -0.90 -16.06
CA LEU A 165 -9.24 0.43 -16.70
C LEU A 165 -7.90 1.07 -17.05
N VAL A 166 -6.85 0.84 -16.26
CA VAL A 166 -5.58 1.58 -16.39
C VAL A 166 -4.50 0.76 -17.11
N GLY A 167 -4.71 -0.53 -17.31
CA GLY A 167 -3.80 -1.39 -18.05
C GLY A 167 -2.35 -1.32 -17.53
N ARG A 168 -1.40 -0.96 -18.42
CA ARG A 168 0.02 -0.85 -18.06
C ARG A 168 0.37 0.37 -17.23
N ALA A 169 -0.47 1.40 -17.23
CA ALA A 169 -0.20 2.68 -16.53
C ALA A 169 -0.28 2.58 -15.00
N TRP A 170 -0.93 1.56 -14.44
CA TRP A 170 -0.99 1.37 -12.98
C TRP A 170 0.39 1.22 -12.33
N ARG A 171 1.36 0.60 -13.02
CA ARG A 171 2.71 0.35 -12.47
C ARG A 171 3.47 1.64 -12.14
N PRO A 172 3.65 2.59 -13.08
CA PRO A 172 4.31 3.86 -12.77
C PRO A 172 3.56 4.66 -11.69
N ILE A 173 2.20 4.66 -11.72
CA ILE A 173 1.42 5.33 -10.66
C ILE A 173 1.66 4.65 -9.30
N HIS A 174 1.72 3.33 -9.26
CA HIS A 174 2.00 2.61 -8.01
C HIS A 174 3.42 2.87 -7.46
N LEU A 175 4.38 3.26 -8.28
CA LEU A 175 5.71 3.68 -7.81
C LEU A 175 5.66 4.96 -7.00
N LEU A 176 4.62 5.80 -7.16
CA LEU A 176 4.36 6.95 -6.29
C LEU A 176 4.13 6.56 -4.82
N ALA A 177 3.88 5.28 -4.53
CA ALA A 177 3.74 4.81 -3.16
C ALA A 177 4.98 5.10 -2.29
N LEU A 178 6.21 5.10 -2.86
CA LEU A 178 7.42 5.43 -2.11
C LEU A 178 7.54 6.92 -1.76
N PRO A 179 7.38 7.88 -2.68
CA PRO A 179 7.35 9.30 -2.31
C PRO A 179 6.15 9.65 -1.43
N VAL A 180 4.98 8.99 -1.60
CA VAL A 180 3.84 9.12 -0.69
C VAL A 180 4.22 8.67 0.72
N PHE A 181 4.88 7.52 0.85
CA PHE A 181 5.39 7.05 2.15
C PHE A 181 6.38 8.04 2.77
N ALA A 182 7.32 8.58 1.98
CA ALA A 182 8.27 9.58 2.45
C ALA A 182 7.56 10.84 2.97
N ALA A 183 6.52 11.30 2.27
CA ALA A 183 5.72 12.45 2.70
C ALA A 183 4.94 12.17 4.00
N VAL A 184 4.37 10.96 4.16
CA VAL A 184 3.74 10.52 5.42
C VAL A 184 4.76 10.44 6.55
N TRP A 185 5.95 9.91 6.28
CA TRP A 185 7.04 9.82 7.24
C TRP A 185 7.47 11.20 7.74
N CYS A 186 7.70 12.15 6.82
CA CYS A 186 8.01 13.55 7.15
C CYS A 186 6.87 14.20 7.92
N HIS A 187 5.62 13.99 7.49
CA HIS A 187 4.44 14.49 8.19
C HIS A 187 4.38 14.00 9.64
N GLY A 188 4.48 12.68 9.85
CA GLY A 188 4.42 12.09 11.19
C GLY A 188 5.53 12.57 12.11
N LEU A 189 6.76 12.66 11.61
CA LEU A 189 7.92 13.14 12.36
C LEU A 189 7.82 14.62 12.71
N LEU A 190 7.36 15.48 11.79
CA LEU A 190 7.41 16.91 11.92
C LEU A 190 6.10 17.54 12.43
N ALA A 191 4.93 16.99 12.06
CA ALA A 191 3.64 17.48 12.54
C ALA A 191 3.22 16.84 13.86
N GLY A 192 3.64 15.61 14.15
CA GLY A 192 3.30 14.89 15.35
C GLY A 192 3.82 15.58 16.61
N SER A 193 2.97 15.77 17.62
CA SER A 193 3.39 16.31 18.94
C SER A 193 4.34 15.36 19.67
N ASP A 194 4.30 14.05 19.36
CA ASP A 194 5.18 13.03 19.91
C ASP A 194 6.36 12.69 18.99
N GLY A 195 6.56 13.41 17.89
CA GLY A 195 7.61 13.14 16.92
C GLY A 195 9.00 13.00 17.56
N MET A 196 9.29 13.84 18.57
CA MET A 196 10.55 13.77 19.30
C MET A 196 10.66 12.51 20.18
N ARG A 197 9.57 12.06 20.80
CA ARG A 197 9.54 10.84 21.62
C ARG A 197 9.63 9.59 20.75
N LEU A 198 9.01 9.62 19.58
CA LEU A 198 8.95 8.51 18.63
C LEU A 198 10.05 8.56 17.56
N ARG A 199 11.02 9.49 17.67
CA ARG A 199 12.10 9.66 16.69
C ARG A 199 12.85 8.36 16.37
N VAL A 200 13.06 7.52 17.37
CA VAL A 200 13.73 6.23 17.19
C VAL A 200 12.86 5.30 16.32
N LEU A 201 11.55 5.27 16.54
CA LEU A 201 10.62 4.49 15.73
C LEU A 201 10.62 4.99 14.28
N TYR A 202 10.53 6.31 14.06
CA TYR A 202 10.58 6.90 12.72
C TYR A 202 11.93 6.63 12.05
N ALA A 203 13.05 6.79 12.77
CA ALA A 203 14.37 6.47 12.24
C ALA A 203 14.49 4.99 11.86
N ALA A 204 14.09 4.08 12.75
CA ALA A 204 14.16 2.64 12.50
C ALA A 204 13.30 2.22 11.30
N THR A 205 12.07 2.70 11.21
CA THR A 205 11.17 2.38 10.08
C THR A 205 11.66 2.99 8.77
N GLY A 206 12.20 4.22 8.78
CA GLY A 206 12.80 4.86 7.63
C GLY A 206 14.02 4.07 7.11
N VAL A 207 14.96 3.73 8.02
CA VAL A 207 16.12 2.91 7.68
C VAL A 207 15.72 1.55 7.13
N LEU A 208 14.75 0.88 7.75
CA LEU A 208 14.28 -0.43 7.30
C LEU A 208 13.69 -0.38 5.88
N VAL A 209 12.84 0.61 5.60
CA VAL A 209 12.23 0.77 4.27
C VAL A 209 13.30 1.10 3.22
N VAL A 210 14.22 2.03 3.53
CA VAL A 210 15.32 2.40 2.62
C VAL A 210 16.26 1.20 2.39
N ALA A 211 16.66 0.50 3.44
CA ALA A 211 17.53 -0.67 3.33
C ALA A 211 16.90 -1.76 2.46
N LEU A 212 15.61 -2.04 2.65
CA LEU A 212 14.89 -3.03 1.83
C LEU A 212 14.71 -2.57 0.38
N ALA A 213 14.45 -1.28 0.15
CA ALA A 213 14.35 -0.74 -1.20
C ALA A 213 15.71 -0.79 -1.94
N VAL A 214 16.79 -0.38 -1.28
CA VAL A 214 18.15 -0.42 -1.82
C VAL A 214 18.59 -1.86 -2.07
N SER A 215 18.43 -2.77 -1.11
CA SER A 215 18.80 -4.18 -1.26
C SER A 215 18.07 -4.84 -2.44
N ARG A 216 16.80 -4.48 -2.67
CA ARG A 216 16.03 -4.95 -3.82
C ARG A 216 16.65 -4.48 -5.15
N VAL A 217 17.07 -3.21 -5.25
CA VAL A 217 17.70 -2.66 -6.46
C VAL A 217 19.04 -3.33 -6.72
N LEU A 218 19.89 -3.43 -5.70
CA LEU A 218 21.21 -4.05 -5.81
C LEU A 218 21.12 -5.53 -6.17
N ALA A 219 20.24 -6.29 -5.50
CA ALA A 219 20.02 -7.69 -5.82
C ALA A 219 19.42 -7.89 -7.23
N GLY A 220 18.60 -6.97 -7.71
CA GLY A 220 18.06 -6.99 -9.07
C GLY A 220 19.13 -6.69 -10.12
N ALA A 221 20.07 -5.81 -9.84
CA ALA A 221 21.20 -5.50 -10.72
C ALA A 221 22.18 -6.69 -10.82
N ALA A 222 22.46 -7.37 -9.70
CA ALA A 222 23.35 -8.53 -9.66
C ALA A 222 22.81 -9.77 -10.43
N VAL A 223 21.48 -9.85 -10.67
CA VAL A 223 20.87 -10.95 -11.40
C VAL A 223 20.78 -10.69 -12.92
N ARG A 224 21.01 -9.47 -13.38
CA ARG A 224 21.10 -9.19 -14.81
C ARG A 224 22.40 -9.78 -15.36
N PRO A 225 22.35 -10.77 -16.30
CA PRO A 225 23.55 -11.19 -17.00
C PRO A 225 24.15 -9.97 -17.70
N THR A 226 25.42 -9.71 -17.50
CA THR A 226 26.18 -8.86 -18.43
C THR A 226 26.03 -9.53 -19.79
N ALA A 227 25.24 -8.93 -20.67
CA ALA A 227 25.27 -9.28 -22.08
C ALA A 227 26.64 -8.81 -22.60
N THR A 228 27.67 -9.60 -22.35
CA THR A 228 28.84 -9.64 -23.20
C THR A 228 28.33 -10.24 -24.51
N GLU A 229 27.84 -9.37 -25.38
CA GLU A 229 27.79 -9.67 -26.80
C GLU A 229 29.21 -10.04 -27.21
N ASP A 230 29.43 -11.33 -27.41
CA ASP A 230 30.54 -11.79 -28.20
C ASP A 230 30.17 -11.56 -29.69
N PRO A 231 30.61 -10.46 -30.31
CA PRO A 231 30.26 -10.17 -31.71
C PRO A 231 30.96 -11.14 -32.67
N THR A 232 31.89 -11.99 -32.16
CA THR A 232 32.68 -12.93 -32.96
C THR A 232 31.95 -14.28 -33.15
N GLY A 233 31.20 -14.77 -32.19
CA GLY A 233 30.47 -16.03 -32.26
C GLY A 233 29.37 -16.10 -33.31
N SER A 234 28.70 -14.95 -33.57
CA SER A 234 27.63 -14.89 -34.58
C SER A 234 28.12 -14.97 -36.04
N ARG A 235 29.36 -14.51 -36.30
CA ARG A 235 29.95 -14.55 -37.65
C ARG A 235 30.51 -15.94 -37.99
N GLU A 236 31.00 -16.68 -37.03
CA GLU A 236 31.58 -18.00 -37.23
C GLU A 236 30.48 -19.08 -37.46
N ASN A 237 29.34 -18.97 -36.78
CA ASN A 237 28.19 -19.84 -37.02
C ASN A 237 27.47 -19.55 -38.35
N ALA A 238 27.46 -18.31 -38.82
CA ALA A 238 26.93 -18.00 -40.17
C ALA A 238 27.83 -18.51 -41.29
N ALA A 239 29.15 -18.65 -41.05
CA ALA A 239 30.10 -19.17 -42.04
C ALA A 239 30.09 -20.71 -42.13
N ARG A 240 29.56 -21.43 -41.13
CA ARG A 240 29.47 -22.91 -41.09
C ARG A 240 28.15 -23.50 -41.59
N ALA A 241 27.21 -22.68 -42.05
CA ALA A 241 25.99 -23.20 -42.65
C ALA A 241 26.29 -23.99 -43.93
N PRO A 242 25.93 -25.27 -44.06
CA PRO A 242 26.25 -26.08 -45.24
C PRO A 242 25.51 -25.54 -46.46
N ARG A 243 26.30 -25.06 -47.45
CA ARG A 243 25.80 -24.83 -48.81
C ARG A 243 25.54 -26.18 -49.49
N GLY A 244 24.34 -26.68 -49.40
CA GLY A 244 24.06 -27.93 -50.10
C GLY A 244 22.62 -28.39 -49.89
N ALA A 245 21.75 -27.99 -50.79
CA ALA A 245 20.65 -28.80 -51.39
C ALA A 245 19.77 -27.86 -52.21
N ARG A 246 20.20 -27.61 -53.45
CA ARG A 246 19.29 -27.29 -54.53
C ARG A 246 19.49 -28.39 -55.57
N SER A 247 18.57 -29.29 -55.69
CA SER A 247 18.26 -30.09 -56.86
C SER A 247 16.78 -30.37 -56.83
#